data_336d09dc178275214fd1ff839702858d
#
_entry.id   336d09dc178275214fd1ff839702858d
#
_cell.length_a   1.000
_cell.length_b   1.000
_cell.length_c   1.000
_cell.angle_alpha   90.00
_cell.angle_beta   90.00
_cell.angle_gamma   90.00
#
_symmetry.space_group_name_H-M   'P 1'
#
loop_
_entity.id
_entity.type
_entity.pdbx_description
1 polymer ?
#
loop_
_entity_poly.entity_id
_entity_poly.type
_entity_poly.pdbx_seq_one_letter_code
_entity_poly.pdbx_strand_id
1 'polypeptide(L)'
;MDTSKYLRTFIEIGLTEREAKVYITLLGGRMYTAADLQKAVNIPRTKIYEVLHKMVNRGICTEKKLGKNKMFEAVEPKLAMNRIHQTYQNDLKRKEDLITQVSDVFTPIFENSKSIINPLEFIDVMKEKTQIHKRYTDSVRNTKREMLTFNKGPYASDNPERLGEQEDEETKLLKRGGSTKDIYELRELREVDWLFESVKKSIGFGQKARVVEKLPIKMLIFDEEKVMFPLEQPIEESNELTMIYIEHKQLAEACRILFDSMWDNGKDFSEIEGEIKVREGLITI
;
A
#
# COMPACT_ATOMS: atom_id res chain seq x y z
N MET A 1 27.84 -11.41 35.77
CA MET A 1 26.68 -10.83 35.04
C MET A 1 27.20 -10.26 33.73
N ASP A 2 26.67 -10.70 32.59
CA ASP A 2 27.16 -10.24 31.28
C ASP A 2 26.71 -8.82 31.03
N THR A 3 27.55 -7.86 31.39
CA THR A 3 27.29 -6.41 31.34
C THR A 3 27.06 -5.91 29.91
N SER A 4 27.61 -6.61 28.91
CA SER A 4 27.52 -6.21 27.49
C SER A 4 26.13 -6.38 26.93
N LYS A 5 25.41 -7.44 27.31
CA LYS A 5 24.04 -7.71 26.91
C LYS A 5 23.08 -6.63 27.45
N TYR A 6 23.20 -6.29 28.72
CA TYR A 6 22.36 -5.28 29.36
C TYR A 6 22.65 -3.86 28.85
N LEU A 7 23.89 -3.56 28.49
CA LEU A 7 24.24 -2.30 27.87
C LEU A 7 23.45 -2.05 26.58
N ARG A 8 23.37 -3.05 25.69
CA ARG A 8 22.59 -2.95 24.45
C ARG A 8 21.09 -2.74 24.73
N THR A 9 20.51 -3.51 25.65
CA THR A 9 19.12 -3.35 26.03
C THR A 9 18.81 -1.94 26.56
N PHE A 10 19.68 -1.36 27.40
CA PHE A 10 19.50 0.01 27.85
C PHE A 10 19.58 1.05 26.74
N ILE A 11 20.42 0.81 25.72
CA ILE A 11 20.48 1.66 24.54
C ILE A 11 19.21 1.54 23.70
N GLU A 12 18.70 0.34 23.47
CA GLU A 12 17.46 0.09 22.73
C GLU A 12 16.24 0.74 23.38
N ILE A 13 16.19 0.78 24.72
CA ILE A 13 15.12 1.51 25.43
C ILE A 13 15.41 3.02 25.58
N GLY A 14 16.40 3.57 24.85
CA GLY A 14 16.60 5.00 24.66
C GLY A 14 17.52 5.68 25.69
N LEU A 15 18.39 4.95 26.37
CA LEU A 15 19.52 5.54 27.04
C LEU A 15 20.67 5.74 26.03
N THR A 16 21.42 6.80 26.17
CA THR A 16 22.68 6.90 25.45
C THR A 16 23.68 5.88 26.04
N GLU A 17 24.69 5.48 25.27
CA GLU A 17 25.71 4.53 25.74
C GLU A 17 26.37 4.99 27.05
N ARG A 18 26.57 6.30 27.19
CA ARG A 18 27.15 6.90 28.42
C ARG A 18 26.20 6.80 29.61
N GLU A 19 24.92 7.11 29.42
CA GLU A 19 23.89 6.97 30.47
C GLU A 19 23.75 5.51 30.91
N ALA A 20 23.74 4.59 29.95
CA ALA A 20 23.65 3.16 30.24
C ALA A 20 24.86 2.65 31.06
N LYS A 21 26.09 3.03 30.68
CA LYS A 21 27.30 2.68 31.45
C LYS A 21 27.26 3.24 32.87
N VAL A 22 26.87 4.53 33.01
CA VAL A 22 26.74 5.15 34.34
C VAL A 22 25.66 4.48 35.16
N TYR A 23 24.50 4.20 34.59
CA TYR A 23 23.41 3.55 35.30
C TYR A 23 23.77 2.14 35.79
N ILE A 24 24.40 1.33 34.94
CA ILE A 24 24.88 -0.02 35.29
C ILE A 24 25.89 0.05 36.45
N THR A 25 26.78 1.07 36.41
CA THR A 25 27.76 1.23 37.51
C THR A 25 27.08 1.62 38.82
N LEU A 26 26.07 2.51 38.77
CA LEU A 26 25.30 2.93 39.93
C LEU A 26 24.47 1.79 40.54
N LEU A 27 24.04 0.80 39.75
CA LEU A 27 23.31 -0.36 40.23
C LEU A 27 24.16 -1.27 41.18
N GLY A 28 25.46 -1.05 41.27
CA GLY A 28 26.32 -1.70 42.26
C GLY A 28 26.01 -1.34 43.72
N GLY A 29 24.99 -0.50 43.96
CA GLY A 29 24.44 -0.22 45.31
C GLY A 29 25.28 0.74 46.15
N ARG A 30 26.19 1.48 45.54
CA ARG A 30 27.00 2.51 46.20
C ARG A 30 26.63 3.92 45.75
N MET A 31 26.80 4.88 46.64
CA MET A 31 26.80 6.30 46.23
C MET A 31 28.17 6.63 45.65
N TYR A 32 28.19 7.30 44.49
CA TYR A 32 29.40 7.68 43.79
C TYR A 32 29.46 9.17 43.65
N THR A 33 30.67 9.73 43.76
CA THR A 33 30.90 11.08 43.26
C THR A 33 31.02 11.10 41.74
N ALA A 34 30.85 12.25 41.10
CA ALA A 34 31.10 12.38 39.68
C ALA A 34 32.51 11.95 39.25
N ALA A 35 33.52 12.19 40.13
CA ALA A 35 34.89 11.79 39.90
C ALA A 35 35.07 10.27 39.92
N ASP A 36 34.38 9.56 40.82
CA ASP A 36 34.43 8.08 40.89
C ASP A 36 33.78 7.46 39.67
N LEU A 37 32.62 8.01 39.23
CA LEU A 37 31.92 7.58 38.03
C LEU A 37 32.76 7.81 36.77
N GLN A 38 33.42 9.01 36.69
CA GLN A 38 34.31 9.33 35.59
C GLN A 38 35.37 8.25 35.39
N LYS A 39 36.03 7.83 36.50
CA LYS A 39 37.07 6.79 36.45
C LYS A 39 36.49 5.42 36.11
N ALA A 40 35.34 5.04 36.69
CA ALA A 40 34.72 3.73 36.50
C ALA A 40 34.22 3.51 35.05
N VAL A 41 33.69 4.51 34.41
CA VAL A 41 33.08 4.40 33.06
C VAL A 41 33.91 5.01 31.94
N ASN A 42 35.08 5.55 32.26
CA ASN A 42 36.02 6.20 31.31
C ASN A 42 35.34 7.29 30.43
N ILE A 43 34.61 8.18 31.09
CA ILE A 43 33.95 9.33 30.44
C ILE A 43 34.74 10.61 30.76
N PRO A 44 34.99 11.55 29.81
CA PRO A 44 35.64 12.81 30.09
C PRO A 44 34.91 13.60 31.17
N ARG A 45 35.70 14.30 32.05
CA ARG A 45 35.18 15.07 33.20
C ARG A 45 34.11 16.11 32.82
N THR A 46 34.25 16.75 31.68
CA THR A 46 33.28 17.71 31.17
C THR A 46 31.95 17.07 30.79
N LYS A 47 31.97 15.80 30.39
CA LYS A 47 30.80 15.06 29.94
C LYS A 47 30.06 14.32 31.05
N ILE A 48 30.75 13.92 32.13
CA ILE A 48 30.11 13.16 33.21
C ILE A 48 29.01 13.98 33.91
N TYR A 49 29.23 15.25 34.12
CA TYR A 49 28.21 16.13 34.73
C TYR A 49 27.01 16.36 33.83
N GLU A 50 27.22 16.47 32.53
CA GLU A 50 26.13 16.56 31.54
C GLU A 50 25.26 15.27 31.56
N VAL A 51 25.90 14.11 31.57
CA VAL A 51 25.23 12.81 31.65
C VAL A 51 24.43 12.69 32.95
N LEU A 52 25.07 12.98 34.10
CA LEU A 52 24.41 12.87 35.41
C LEU A 52 23.23 13.84 35.53
N HIS A 53 23.38 15.08 35.04
CA HIS A 53 22.26 16.03 35.02
C HIS A 53 21.09 15.54 34.18
N LYS A 54 21.34 15.01 32.99
CA LYS A 54 20.29 14.40 32.15
C LYS A 54 19.60 13.21 32.84
N MET A 55 20.40 12.36 33.49
CA MET A 55 19.86 11.19 34.21
C MET A 55 19.01 11.59 35.42
N VAL A 56 19.40 12.63 36.14
CA VAL A 56 18.62 13.22 37.26
C VAL A 56 17.31 13.80 36.74
N ASN A 57 17.37 14.61 35.67
CA ASN A 57 16.17 15.18 35.05
C ASN A 57 15.20 14.12 34.50
N ARG A 58 15.72 13.01 33.98
CA ARG A 58 14.90 11.84 33.57
C ARG A 58 14.42 11.00 34.75
N GLY A 59 14.88 11.30 35.98
CA GLY A 59 14.51 10.58 37.19
C GLY A 59 15.03 9.14 37.27
N ILE A 60 16.10 8.79 36.55
CA ILE A 60 16.76 7.48 36.61
C ILE A 60 17.97 7.45 37.53
N CYS A 61 18.38 8.63 38.00
CA CYS A 61 19.41 8.83 38.99
C CYS A 61 18.95 9.88 40.01
N THR A 62 19.41 9.80 41.26
CA THR A 62 19.22 10.83 42.29
C THR A 62 20.56 11.49 42.65
N GLU A 63 20.52 12.82 42.92
CA GLU A 63 21.63 13.56 43.47
C GLU A 63 21.36 13.80 44.95
N LYS A 64 22.31 13.49 45.83
CA LYS A 64 22.28 13.82 47.27
C LYS A 64 23.52 14.60 47.64
N LYS A 65 23.37 15.63 48.47
CA LYS A 65 24.49 16.43 48.98
C LYS A 65 24.94 15.83 50.31
N LEU A 66 26.16 15.32 50.36
CA LEU A 66 26.78 14.80 51.57
C LEU A 66 28.00 15.66 51.92
N GLY A 67 27.84 16.55 52.89
CA GLY A 67 28.85 17.55 53.22
C GLY A 67 29.16 18.49 52.05
N LYS A 68 30.42 18.52 51.59
CA LYS A 68 30.84 19.32 50.44
C LYS A 68 30.69 18.62 49.08
N ASN A 69 30.37 17.33 49.08
CA ASN A 69 30.34 16.51 47.86
C ASN A 69 28.92 16.24 47.39
N LYS A 70 28.74 16.21 46.06
CA LYS A 70 27.53 15.67 45.41
C LYS A 70 27.72 14.20 45.18
N MET A 71 26.78 13.41 45.66
CA MET A 71 26.75 11.96 45.51
C MET A 71 25.58 11.56 44.62
N PHE A 72 25.78 10.57 43.81
CA PHE A 72 24.81 10.05 42.85
C PHE A 72 24.49 8.59 43.16
N GLU A 73 23.21 8.24 43.02
CA GLU A 73 22.67 6.92 43.29
C GLU A 73 21.68 6.53 42.21
N ALA A 74 21.62 5.26 41.81
CA ALA A 74 20.61 4.78 40.89
C ALA A 74 19.23 4.84 41.52
N VAL A 75 18.23 5.23 40.76
CA VAL A 75 16.84 4.96 41.10
C VAL A 75 16.58 3.48 40.86
N GLU A 76 15.71 2.88 41.71
CA GLU A 76 15.31 1.48 41.57
C GLU A 76 14.95 1.15 40.10
N PRO A 77 15.46 0.05 39.52
CA PRO A 77 15.27 -0.26 38.10
C PRO A 77 13.79 -0.24 37.66
N LYS A 78 12.90 -0.82 38.45
CA LYS A 78 11.47 -0.85 38.11
C LYS A 78 10.90 0.58 38.02
N LEU A 79 11.25 1.45 38.96
CA LEU A 79 10.79 2.84 38.96
C LEU A 79 11.43 3.66 37.83
N ALA A 80 12.73 3.45 37.58
CA ALA A 80 13.46 4.10 36.50
C ALA A 80 12.88 3.74 35.12
N MET A 81 12.60 2.46 34.88
CA MET A 81 11.98 1.98 33.63
C MET A 81 10.56 2.52 33.46
N ASN A 82 9.77 2.59 34.52
CA ASN A 82 8.45 3.20 34.46
C ASN A 82 8.50 4.67 34.06
N ARG A 83 9.47 5.43 34.55
CA ARG A 83 9.66 6.85 34.18
C ARG A 83 10.04 7.00 32.70
N ILE A 84 10.91 6.15 32.20
CA ILE A 84 11.26 6.10 30.77
C ILE A 84 10.01 5.78 29.94
N HIS A 85 9.24 4.79 30.31
CA HIS A 85 8.00 4.42 29.65
C HIS A 85 6.99 5.57 29.61
N GLN A 86 6.77 6.27 30.74
CA GLN A 86 5.91 7.44 30.79
C GLN A 86 6.38 8.57 29.86
N THR A 87 7.70 8.79 29.77
CA THR A 87 8.25 9.78 28.84
C THR A 87 7.88 9.44 27.39
N TYR A 88 7.99 8.17 26.99
CA TYR A 88 7.60 7.73 25.65
C TYR A 88 6.11 7.87 25.39
N GLN A 89 5.28 7.50 26.35
CA GLN A 89 3.83 7.67 26.22
C GLN A 89 3.45 9.15 26.02
N ASN A 90 4.05 10.04 26.80
CA ASN A 90 3.80 11.47 26.66
C ASN A 90 4.31 12.03 25.32
N ASP A 91 5.47 11.60 24.85
CA ASP A 91 6.01 12.00 23.55
C ASP A 91 5.15 11.47 22.40
N LEU A 92 4.67 10.23 22.49
CA LEU A 92 3.76 9.66 21.50
C LEU A 92 2.47 10.46 21.42
N LYS A 93 1.81 10.70 22.56
CA LYS A 93 0.58 11.48 22.63
C LYS A 93 0.77 12.89 22.05
N ARG A 94 1.85 13.56 22.40
CA ARG A 94 2.16 14.89 21.83
C ARG A 94 2.32 14.84 20.31
N LYS A 95 2.94 13.79 19.77
CA LYS A 95 3.09 13.61 18.31
C LYS A 95 1.75 13.33 17.65
N GLU A 96 0.90 12.53 18.26
CA GLU A 96 -0.47 12.26 17.79
C GLU A 96 -1.29 13.56 17.72
N ASP A 97 -1.23 14.37 18.76
CA ASP A 97 -1.90 15.68 18.81
C ASP A 97 -1.40 16.61 17.67
N LEU A 98 -0.07 16.66 17.46
CA LEU A 98 0.52 17.45 16.36
C LEU A 98 0.10 16.94 14.99
N ILE A 99 0.06 15.62 14.77
CA ILE A 99 -0.42 15.01 13.51
C ILE A 99 -1.86 15.42 13.25
N THR A 100 -2.71 15.34 14.26
CA THR A 100 -4.11 15.76 14.15
C THR A 100 -4.22 17.24 13.79
N GLN A 101 -3.51 18.12 14.50
CA GLN A 101 -3.50 19.55 14.21
C GLN A 101 -3.04 19.85 12.76
N VAL A 102 -1.98 19.21 12.31
CA VAL A 102 -1.51 19.36 10.92
C VAL A 102 -2.58 18.91 9.93
N SER A 103 -3.20 17.76 10.16
CA SER A 103 -4.27 17.24 9.31
C SER A 103 -5.47 18.19 9.26
N ASP A 104 -5.92 18.69 10.41
CA ASP A 104 -7.06 19.59 10.52
C ASP A 104 -6.84 20.94 9.79
N VAL A 105 -5.60 21.44 9.82
CA VAL A 105 -5.25 22.70 9.16
C VAL A 105 -5.06 22.52 7.66
N PHE A 106 -4.40 21.46 7.23
CA PHE A 106 -4.00 21.30 5.81
C PHE A 106 -5.04 20.58 4.97
N THR A 107 -5.91 19.74 5.54
CA THR A 107 -6.98 19.09 4.77
C THR A 107 -7.92 20.09 4.09
N PRO A 108 -8.45 21.14 4.76
CA PRO A 108 -9.28 22.15 4.11
C PRO A 108 -8.53 22.96 3.03
N ILE A 109 -7.23 23.23 3.24
CA ILE A 109 -6.40 23.93 2.26
C ILE A 109 -6.25 23.07 1.00
N PHE A 110 -6.00 21.77 1.18
CA PHE A 110 -5.91 20.82 0.08
C PHE A 110 -7.25 20.69 -0.68
N GLU A 111 -8.36 20.58 0.05
CA GLU A 111 -9.70 20.50 -0.54
C GLU A 111 -10.07 21.77 -1.32
N ASN A 112 -9.76 22.95 -0.78
CA ASN A 112 -10.00 24.22 -1.45
C ASN A 112 -9.09 24.41 -2.69
N SER A 113 -7.87 23.88 -2.68
CA SER A 113 -6.98 23.93 -3.85
C SER A 113 -7.50 23.07 -5.00
N LYS A 114 -8.25 22.00 -4.72
CA LYS A 114 -8.94 21.18 -5.74
C LYS A 114 -10.07 21.92 -6.47
N SER A 115 -10.54 23.05 -5.97
CA SER A 115 -11.58 23.84 -6.64
C SER A 115 -11.09 24.57 -7.91
N ILE A 116 -9.79 24.64 -8.14
CA ILE A 116 -9.19 24.98 -9.44
C ILE A 116 -9.12 23.67 -10.23
N ILE A 117 -10.17 23.34 -10.95
CA ILE A 117 -10.28 22.15 -11.80
C ILE A 117 -9.12 22.15 -12.79
N ASN A 118 -8.04 21.46 -12.45
CA ASN A 118 -6.98 21.15 -13.40
C ASN A 118 -7.47 19.97 -14.25
N PRO A 119 -7.64 20.11 -15.57
CA PRO A 119 -8.08 19.01 -16.44
C PRO A 119 -7.23 17.74 -16.26
N LEU A 120 -5.99 17.84 -15.80
CA LEU A 120 -5.10 16.70 -15.53
C LEU A 120 -5.46 15.93 -14.26
N GLU A 121 -6.29 16.46 -13.37
CA GLU A 121 -6.74 15.74 -12.17
C GLU A 121 -7.70 14.58 -12.48
N PHE A 122 -8.26 14.58 -13.68
CA PHE A 122 -9.13 13.49 -14.16
C PHE A 122 -8.35 12.36 -14.84
N ILE A 123 -7.02 12.50 -14.98
CA ILE A 123 -6.19 11.56 -15.73
C ILE A 123 -5.08 11.01 -14.85
N ASP A 124 -5.13 9.72 -14.59
CA ASP A 124 -4.02 8.99 -13.96
C ASP A 124 -3.25 8.20 -15.01
N VAL A 125 -1.93 8.33 -15.02
CA VAL A 125 -1.02 7.55 -15.85
C VAL A 125 -0.23 6.60 -14.94
N MET A 126 -0.47 5.31 -15.07
CA MET A 126 0.10 4.29 -14.19
C MET A 126 1.02 3.37 -14.99
N LYS A 127 2.21 3.11 -14.44
CA LYS A 127 3.20 2.19 -15.02
C LYS A 127 3.43 0.96 -14.17
N GLU A 128 3.23 1.06 -12.86
CA GLU A 128 3.44 -0.04 -11.94
C GLU A 128 2.24 -0.99 -11.92
N LYS A 129 2.48 -2.28 -12.14
CA LYS A 129 1.44 -3.34 -12.13
C LYS A 129 0.61 -3.35 -10.83
N THR A 130 1.21 -3.03 -9.68
CA THR A 130 0.52 -2.91 -8.40
C THR A 130 -0.47 -1.75 -8.37
N GLN A 131 -0.10 -0.60 -8.92
CA GLN A 131 -0.99 0.57 -9.01
C GLN A 131 -2.13 0.31 -10.00
N ILE A 132 -1.83 -0.30 -11.15
CA ILE A 132 -2.82 -0.69 -12.16
C ILE A 132 -3.84 -1.65 -11.55
N HIS A 133 -3.38 -2.71 -10.88
CA HIS A 133 -4.23 -3.69 -10.22
C HIS A 133 -5.12 -3.05 -9.14
N LYS A 134 -4.53 -2.21 -8.27
CA LYS A 134 -5.29 -1.49 -7.24
C LYS A 134 -6.35 -0.58 -7.85
N ARG A 135 -6.01 0.21 -8.88
CA ARG A 135 -6.97 1.10 -9.55
C ARG A 135 -8.10 0.31 -10.19
N TYR A 136 -7.79 -0.83 -10.81
CA TYR A 136 -8.80 -1.72 -11.38
C TYR A 136 -9.76 -2.24 -10.30
N THR A 137 -9.24 -2.88 -9.25
CA THR A 137 -10.07 -3.47 -8.18
C THR A 137 -10.91 -2.42 -7.46
N ASP A 138 -10.35 -1.23 -7.19
CA ASP A 138 -11.08 -0.12 -6.60
C ASP A 138 -12.18 0.39 -7.55
N SER A 139 -11.94 0.43 -8.86
CA SER A 139 -12.95 0.84 -9.86
C SER A 139 -14.09 -0.16 -9.92
N VAL A 140 -13.81 -1.46 -9.97
CA VAL A 140 -14.85 -2.52 -9.95
C VAL A 140 -15.65 -2.46 -8.64
N ARG A 141 -14.97 -2.29 -7.51
CA ARG A 141 -15.62 -2.18 -6.19
C ARG A 141 -16.60 -1.01 -6.10
N ASN A 142 -16.24 0.12 -6.70
CA ASN A 142 -17.05 1.33 -6.70
C ASN A 142 -18.10 1.38 -7.82
N THR A 143 -18.05 0.46 -8.79
CA THR A 143 -19.05 0.35 -9.88
C THR A 143 -20.40 -0.05 -9.30
N LYS A 144 -21.44 0.68 -9.68
CA LYS A 144 -22.82 0.49 -9.17
C LYS A 144 -23.74 -0.21 -10.16
N ARG A 145 -23.56 0.04 -11.46
CA ARG A 145 -24.46 -0.43 -12.52
C ARG A 145 -23.81 -1.46 -13.40
N GLU A 146 -22.75 -1.09 -14.10
CA GLU A 146 -22.15 -1.96 -15.11
C GLU A 146 -20.67 -1.68 -15.35
N MET A 147 -19.98 -2.74 -15.72
CA MET A 147 -18.64 -2.70 -16.30
C MET A 147 -18.67 -3.28 -17.71
N LEU A 148 -18.07 -2.55 -18.66
CA LEU A 148 -17.97 -2.95 -20.06
C LEU A 148 -16.49 -3.08 -20.43
N THR A 149 -16.11 -4.20 -21.05
CA THR A 149 -14.70 -4.50 -21.33
C THR A 149 -14.47 -4.90 -22.78
N PHE A 150 -13.54 -4.25 -23.46
CA PHE A 150 -12.84 -4.81 -24.60
C PHE A 150 -11.66 -5.60 -24.10
N ASN A 151 -11.79 -6.91 -24.09
CA ASN A 151 -10.85 -7.82 -23.46
C ASN A 151 -9.85 -8.38 -24.47
N LYS A 152 -8.66 -7.82 -24.49
CA LYS A 152 -7.52 -8.28 -25.30
C LYS A 152 -6.20 -8.05 -24.56
N GLY A 153 -5.15 -8.73 -24.98
CA GLY A 153 -3.78 -8.50 -24.46
C GLY A 153 -3.25 -7.08 -24.71
N PRO A 154 -2.20 -6.67 -24.01
CA PRO A 154 -1.52 -7.44 -22.97
C PRO A 154 -2.33 -7.52 -21.67
N TYR A 155 -2.26 -8.69 -21.01
CA TYR A 155 -2.94 -8.92 -19.73
C TYR A 155 -2.06 -8.40 -18.58
N ALA A 156 -2.61 -7.54 -17.73
CA ALA A 156 -1.88 -6.96 -16.60
C ALA A 156 -1.61 -7.97 -15.47
N SER A 157 -2.42 -9.03 -15.42
CA SER A 157 -2.34 -10.07 -14.39
C SER A 157 -1.51 -11.23 -14.89
N ASP A 158 -0.27 -11.26 -14.48
CA ASP A 158 0.66 -12.36 -14.63
C ASP A 158 0.80 -13.21 -13.35
N ASN A 159 0.03 -12.88 -12.32
CA ASN A 159 0.05 -13.50 -11.00
C ASN A 159 -1.35 -14.07 -10.66
N PRO A 160 -1.47 -15.39 -10.37
CA PRO A 160 -2.73 -16.05 -10.03
C PRO A 160 -3.48 -15.38 -8.86
N GLU A 161 -2.78 -14.83 -7.87
CA GLU A 161 -3.37 -14.15 -6.73
C GLU A 161 -4.14 -12.89 -7.17
N ARG A 162 -3.52 -12.07 -8.03
CA ARG A 162 -4.15 -10.85 -8.58
C ARG A 162 -5.33 -11.16 -9.49
N LEU A 163 -5.24 -12.24 -10.27
CA LEU A 163 -6.36 -12.73 -11.07
C LEU A 163 -7.53 -13.11 -10.17
N GLY A 164 -7.27 -13.85 -9.09
CA GLY A 164 -8.28 -14.21 -8.10
C GLY A 164 -8.96 -13.01 -7.47
N GLU A 165 -8.20 -11.97 -7.10
CA GLU A 165 -8.77 -10.73 -6.55
C GLU A 165 -9.65 -9.98 -7.56
N GLN A 166 -9.28 -9.96 -8.83
CA GLN A 166 -10.10 -9.36 -9.90
C GLN A 166 -11.42 -10.12 -10.08
N GLU A 167 -11.35 -11.44 -10.24
CA GLU A 167 -12.55 -12.32 -10.36
C GLU A 167 -13.47 -12.18 -9.15
N ASP A 168 -12.91 -12.06 -7.94
CA ASP A 168 -13.69 -11.87 -6.72
C ASP A 168 -14.45 -10.52 -6.70
N GLU A 169 -13.80 -9.43 -7.09
CA GLU A 169 -14.46 -8.11 -7.13
C GLU A 169 -15.53 -8.04 -8.23
N GLU A 170 -15.30 -8.64 -9.40
CA GLU A 170 -16.29 -8.77 -10.47
C GLU A 170 -17.50 -9.63 -10.03
N THR A 171 -17.23 -10.75 -9.36
CA THR A 171 -18.27 -11.60 -8.79
C THR A 171 -19.11 -10.86 -7.74
N LYS A 172 -18.45 -10.02 -6.90
CA LYS A 172 -19.15 -9.16 -5.94
C LYS A 172 -20.01 -8.10 -6.64
N LEU A 173 -19.54 -7.53 -7.76
CA LEU A 173 -20.34 -6.61 -8.57
C LEU A 173 -21.61 -7.29 -9.07
N LEU A 174 -21.51 -8.48 -9.64
CA LEU A 174 -22.66 -9.25 -10.11
C LEU A 174 -23.63 -9.61 -8.96
N LYS A 175 -23.12 -10.05 -7.81
CA LYS A 175 -23.94 -10.40 -6.63
C LYS A 175 -24.72 -9.23 -6.05
N ARG A 176 -24.20 -8.01 -6.15
CA ARG A 176 -24.92 -6.79 -5.69
C ARG A 176 -25.86 -6.19 -6.74
N GLY A 177 -26.10 -6.90 -7.84
CA GLY A 177 -27.05 -6.50 -8.89
C GLY A 177 -26.47 -5.67 -10.02
N GLY A 178 -25.15 -5.49 -10.07
CA GLY A 178 -24.47 -4.93 -11.23
C GLY A 178 -24.36 -5.92 -12.38
N SER A 179 -23.83 -5.47 -13.51
CA SER A 179 -23.60 -6.31 -14.70
C SER A 179 -22.20 -6.15 -15.25
N THR A 180 -21.68 -7.21 -15.85
CA THR A 180 -20.45 -7.18 -16.65
C THR A 180 -20.73 -7.66 -18.05
N LYS A 181 -20.21 -6.95 -19.05
CA LYS A 181 -20.28 -7.31 -20.46
C LYS A 181 -18.88 -7.22 -21.07
N ASP A 182 -18.41 -8.30 -21.61
CA ASP A 182 -17.06 -8.40 -22.16
C ASP A 182 -17.09 -8.82 -23.62
N ILE A 183 -16.28 -8.15 -24.45
CA ILE A 183 -16.05 -8.55 -25.83
C ILE A 183 -14.63 -9.07 -25.95
N TYR A 184 -14.50 -10.27 -26.46
CA TYR A 184 -13.23 -10.97 -26.67
C TYR A 184 -12.83 -11.00 -28.14
N GLU A 185 -11.54 -11.01 -28.40
CA GLU A 185 -11.00 -11.22 -29.73
C GLU A 185 -10.89 -12.71 -30.02
N LEU A 186 -11.44 -13.17 -31.13
CA LEU A 186 -11.49 -14.60 -31.49
C LEU A 186 -10.11 -15.25 -31.51
N ARG A 187 -9.12 -14.51 -32.01
CA ARG A 187 -7.73 -14.97 -32.06
C ARG A 187 -7.19 -15.29 -30.67
N GLU A 188 -7.42 -14.42 -29.68
CA GLU A 188 -6.92 -14.64 -28.33
C GLU A 188 -7.56 -15.81 -27.61
N LEU A 189 -8.86 -16.04 -27.83
CA LEU A 189 -9.54 -17.23 -27.31
C LEU A 189 -8.97 -18.54 -27.85
N ARG A 190 -8.28 -18.49 -29.00
CA ARG A 190 -7.63 -19.67 -29.61
C ARG A 190 -6.15 -19.80 -29.22
N GLU A 191 -5.45 -18.70 -28.99
CA GLU A 191 -4.01 -18.69 -28.77
C GLU A 191 -3.62 -18.63 -27.29
N VAL A 192 -4.51 -18.19 -26.41
CA VAL A 192 -4.25 -18.06 -24.97
C VAL A 192 -4.95 -19.18 -24.20
N ASP A 193 -4.21 -20.22 -23.87
CA ASP A 193 -4.71 -21.50 -23.33
C ASP A 193 -5.67 -21.36 -22.13
N TRP A 194 -5.40 -20.43 -21.20
CA TRP A 194 -6.22 -20.27 -20.01
C TRP A 194 -7.47 -19.40 -20.21
N LEU A 195 -7.51 -18.58 -21.27
CA LEU A 195 -8.53 -17.55 -21.45
C LEU A 195 -9.91 -18.14 -21.69
N PHE A 196 -10.00 -19.15 -22.53
CA PHE A 196 -11.27 -19.79 -22.88
C PHE A 196 -12.01 -20.36 -21.66
N GLU A 197 -11.30 -21.11 -20.82
CA GLU A 197 -11.89 -21.68 -19.59
C GLU A 197 -12.21 -20.62 -18.55
N SER A 198 -11.41 -19.55 -18.45
CA SER A 198 -11.69 -18.39 -17.58
C SER A 198 -12.98 -17.68 -17.99
N VAL A 199 -13.19 -17.45 -19.29
CA VAL A 199 -14.42 -16.84 -19.80
C VAL A 199 -15.64 -17.70 -19.50
N LYS A 200 -15.57 -19.01 -19.69
CA LYS A 200 -16.65 -19.95 -19.35
C LYS A 200 -17.02 -19.88 -17.87
N LYS A 201 -16.02 -19.87 -17.01
CA LYS A 201 -16.19 -19.72 -15.56
C LYS A 201 -16.91 -18.42 -15.21
N SER A 202 -16.48 -17.30 -15.81
CA SER A 202 -17.08 -15.99 -15.57
C SER A 202 -18.52 -15.89 -16.06
N ILE A 203 -18.85 -16.50 -17.23
CA ILE A 203 -20.23 -16.63 -17.72
C ILE A 203 -21.08 -17.41 -16.71
N GLY A 204 -20.53 -18.46 -16.11
CA GLY A 204 -21.20 -19.22 -15.04
C GLY A 204 -21.54 -18.37 -13.81
N PHE A 205 -20.84 -17.28 -13.56
CA PHE A 205 -21.14 -16.30 -12.52
C PHE A 205 -22.09 -15.18 -12.96
N GLY A 206 -22.49 -15.13 -14.23
CA GLY A 206 -23.45 -14.15 -14.76
C GLY A 206 -22.86 -13.07 -15.64
N GLN A 207 -21.58 -13.13 -15.99
CA GLN A 207 -20.97 -12.28 -17.01
C GLN A 207 -21.61 -12.56 -18.37
N LYS A 208 -21.79 -11.52 -19.18
CA LYS A 208 -22.19 -11.65 -20.59
C LYS A 208 -20.95 -11.48 -21.48
N ALA A 209 -20.76 -12.41 -22.40
CA ALA A 209 -19.59 -12.42 -23.28
C ALA A 209 -20.00 -12.52 -24.73
N ARG A 210 -19.36 -11.69 -25.57
CA ARG A 210 -19.44 -11.77 -27.04
C ARG A 210 -18.04 -11.84 -27.64
N VAL A 211 -17.97 -12.31 -28.87
CA VAL A 211 -16.71 -12.53 -29.58
C VAL A 211 -16.75 -11.80 -30.93
N VAL A 212 -15.66 -11.09 -31.24
CA VAL A 212 -15.46 -10.40 -32.51
C VAL A 212 -14.14 -10.86 -33.16
N GLU A 213 -13.96 -10.62 -34.44
CA GLU A 213 -12.71 -10.94 -35.13
C GLU A 213 -11.52 -10.13 -34.61
N LYS A 214 -11.74 -8.82 -34.37
CA LYS A 214 -10.70 -7.90 -33.94
C LYS A 214 -11.25 -6.78 -33.09
N LEU A 215 -10.55 -6.46 -31.98
CA LEU A 215 -10.82 -5.29 -31.15
C LEU A 215 -9.88 -4.14 -31.51
N PRO A 216 -10.37 -2.88 -31.58
CA PRO A 216 -9.54 -1.73 -31.90
C PRO A 216 -8.56 -1.40 -30.78
N ILE A 217 -8.95 -1.59 -29.54
CA ILE A 217 -8.20 -1.25 -28.34
C ILE A 217 -8.63 -2.15 -27.19
N LYS A 218 -7.76 -2.36 -26.19
CA LYS A 218 -8.17 -2.85 -24.87
C LYS A 218 -8.79 -1.68 -24.10
N MET A 219 -9.96 -1.86 -23.50
CA MET A 219 -10.63 -0.76 -22.81
C MET A 219 -11.60 -1.29 -21.76
N LEU A 220 -11.71 -0.56 -20.65
CA LEU A 220 -12.67 -0.82 -19.60
C LEU A 220 -13.46 0.46 -19.34
N ILE A 221 -14.77 0.32 -19.21
CA ILE A 221 -15.68 1.43 -18.90
C ILE A 221 -16.44 1.08 -17.63
N PHE A 222 -16.49 1.98 -16.67
CA PHE A 222 -17.15 1.80 -15.39
C PHE A 222 -18.28 2.84 -15.25
N ASP A 223 -19.52 2.39 -15.14
CA ASP A 223 -20.74 3.19 -14.94
C ASP A 223 -20.97 4.35 -15.94
N GLU A 224 -20.36 4.34 -17.11
CA GLU A 224 -20.35 5.48 -18.08
C GLU A 224 -19.74 6.78 -17.50
N GLU A 225 -18.86 6.65 -16.53
CA GLU A 225 -18.21 7.80 -15.88
C GLU A 225 -16.71 7.76 -16.03
N LYS A 226 -16.14 6.55 -16.16
CA LYS A 226 -14.71 6.31 -16.07
C LYS A 226 -14.26 5.33 -17.15
N VAL A 227 -13.07 5.59 -17.69
CA VAL A 227 -12.47 4.73 -18.72
C VAL A 227 -11.05 4.39 -18.34
N MET A 228 -10.64 3.16 -18.60
CA MET A 228 -9.28 2.67 -18.41
C MET A 228 -8.80 1.94 -19.65
N PHE A 229 -7.63 2.31 -20.17
CA PHE A 229 -7.05 1.69 -21.37
C PHE A 229 -5.54 1.76 -21.37
N PRO A 230 -4.82 0.79 -21.98
CA PRO A 230 -3.39 0.83 -22.11
C PRO A 230 -2.94 1.83 -23.18
N LEU A 231 -1.81 2.47 -22.94
CA LEU A 231 -1.01 3.08 -24.00
C LEU A 231 -0.03 2.03 -24.53
N GLU A 232 -0.27 1.57 -25.74
CA GLU A 232 0.70 0.73 -26.45
C GLU A 232 1.87 1.63 -26.88
N GLN A 233 3.08 1.29 -26.42
CA GLN A 233 4.27 1.95 -26.93
C GLN A 233 4.63 1.35 -28.28
N PRO A 234 4.97 2.15 -29.31
CA PRO A 234 5.37 1.64 -30.62
C PRO A 234 6.76 0.95 -30.63
N ILE A 235 7.42 0.82 -29.48
CA ILE A 235 8.75 0.23 -29.35
C ILE A 235 8.58 -1.22 -28.86
N GLU A 236 8.89 -2.19 -29.72
CA GLU A 236 8.73 -3.64 -29.50
C GLU A 236 9.55 -4.23 -28.35
N GLU A 237 10.38 -3.47 -27.65
CA GLU A 237 11.32 -3.97 -26.65
C GLU A 237 10.94 -3.64 -25.18
N SER A 238 9.90 -2.88 -24.91
CA SER A 238 9.51 -2.59 -23.51
C SER A 238 8.28 -3.38 -23.10
N ASN A 239 8.47 -4.36 -22.22
CA ASN A 239 7.39 -5.07 -21.48
C ASN A 239 6.68 -4.17 -20.45
N GLU A 240 6.78 -2.85 -20.55
CA GLU A 240 6.19 -1.90 -19.62
C GLU A 240 4.78 -1.54 -20.06
N LEU A 241 3.80 -2.09 -19.35
CA LEU A 241 2.40 -1.71 -19.52
C LEU A 241 2.17 -0.33 -18.89
N THR A 242 1.87 0.67 -19.72
CA THR A 242 1.38 1.97 -19.26
C THR A 242 -0.13 2.00 -19.37
N MET A 243 -0.83 2.24 -18.26
CA MET A 243 -2.29 2.29 -18.21
C MET A 243 -2.74 3.73 -17.93
N ILE A 244 -3.71 4.21 -18.69
CA ILE A 244 -4.40 5.47 -18.44
C ILE A 244 -5.76 5.17 -17.81
N TYR A 245 -6.11 5.97 -16.82
CA TYR A 245 -7.43 6.02 -16.21
C TYR A 245 -7.95 7.45 -16.27
N ILE A 246 -9.17 7.62 -16.78
CA ILE A 246 -9.79 8.94 -16.95
C ILE A 246 -11.19 8.94 -16.34
N GLU A 247 -11.45 9.90 -15.46
CA GLU A 247 -12.78 10.20 -14.95
C GLU A 247 -13.42 11.31 -15.79
N HIS A 248 -14.11 10.96 -16.86
CA HIS A 248 -14.73 11.94 -17.77
C HIS A 248 -15.96 11.35 -18.43
N LYS A 249 -17.14 11.80 -18.00
CA LYS A 249 -18.43 11.25 -18.44
C LYS A 249 -18.61 11.25 -19.95
N GLN A 250 -18.34 12.36 -20.64
CA GLN A 250 -18.52 12.46 -22.11
C GLN A 250 -17.56 11.53 -22.86
N LEU A 251 -16.34 11.31 -22.36
CA LEU A 251 -15.42 10.34 -22.95
C LEU A 251 -15.93 8.92 -22.71
N ALA A 252 -16.39 8.61 -21.51
CA ALA A 252 -16.95 7.29 -21.19
C ALA A 252 -18.20 6.99 -22.03
N GLU A 253 -19.07 7.98 -22.25
CA GLU A 253 -20.23 7.89 -23.15
C GLU A 253 -19.81 7.62 -24.60
N ALA A 254 -18.81 8.32 -25.13
CA ALA A 254 -18.27 8.06 -26.48
C ALA A 254 -17.68 6.64 -26.59
N CYS A 255 -16.94 6.20 -25.58
CA CYS A 255 -16.41 4.84 -25.50
C CYS A 255 -17.53 3.80 -25.42
N ARG A 256 -18.61 4.08 -24.72
CA ARG A 256 -19.79 3.22 -24.67
C ARG A 256 -20.45 3.06 -26.02
N ILE A 257 -20.63 4.14 -26.78
CA ILE A 257 -21.19 4.06 -28.14
C ILE A 257 -20.35 3.10 -29.00
N LEU A 258 -19.04 3.20 -28.91
CA LEU A 258 -18.14 2.27 -29.59
C LEU A 258 -18.32 0.84 -29.11
N PHE A 259 -18.45 0.64 -27.79
CA PHE A 259 -18.67 -0.67 -27.20
C PHE A 259 -19.99 -1.28 -27.69
N ASP A 260 -21.09 -0.55 -27.61
CA ASP A 260 -22.42 -1.02 -28.01
C ASP A 260 -22.45 -1.40 -29.51
N SER A 261 -21.81 -0.59 -30.37
CA SER A 261 -21.69 -0.92 -31.79
C SER A 261 -20.96 -2.23 -32.05
N MET A 262 -19.88 -2.50 -31.30
CA MET A 262 -19.15 -3.76 -31.42
C MET A 262 -19.87 -4.91 -30.74
N TRP A 263 -20.58 -4.64 -29.65
CA TRP A 263 -21.40 -5.62 -28.97
C TRP A 263 -22.48 -6.16 -29.89
N ASP A 264 -23.22 -5.29 -30.57
CA ASP A 264 -24.30 -5.67 -31.47
C ASP A 264 -23.84 -6.50 -32.67
N ASN A 265 -22.62 -6.27 -33.13
CA ASN A 265 -22.00 -7.01 -34.22
C ASN A 265 -21.24 -8.28 -33.76
N GLY A 266 -21.03 -8.47 -32.46
CA GLY A 266 -20.34 -9.61 -31.90
C GLY A 266 -21.24 -10.86 -31.83
N LYS A 267 -20.66 -12.04 -32.04
CA LYS A 267 -21.31 -13.33 -31.84
C LYS A 267 -21.38 -13.67 -30.35
N ASP A 268 -22.46 -14.33 -29.93
CA ASP A 268 -22.52 -14.84 -28.56
C ASP A 268 -21.41 -15.89 -28.32
N PHE A 269 -20.84 -15.90 -27.12
CA PHE A 269 -19.76 -16.83 -26.80
C PHE A 269 -20.18 -18.30 -26.99
N SER A 270 -21.45 -18.63 -26.69
CA SER A 270 -21.99 -19.98 -26.86
C SER A 270 -21.98 -20.47 -28.32
N GLU A 271 -22.13 -19.56 -29.28
CA GLU A 271 -22.05 -19.91 -30.71
C GLU A 271 -20.63 -20.27 -31.12
N ILE A 272 -19.61 -19.59 -30.53
CA ILE A 272 -18.21 -19.81 -30.83
C ILE A 272 -17.64 -21.03 -30.08
N GLU A 273 -18.15 -21.35 -28.89
CA GLU A 273 -17.72 -22.51 -28.10
C GLU A 273 -17.74 -23.82 -28.93
N GLY A 274 -18.78 -24.02 -29.72
CA GLY A 274 -18.91 -25.20 -30.59
C GLY A 274 -17.86 -25.22 -31.72
N GLU A 275 -17.55 -24.06 -32.31
CA GLU A 275 -16.56 -23.94 -33.39
C GLU A 275 -15.11 -24.18 -32.91
N ILE A 276 -14.76 -23.74 -31.70
CA ILE A 276 -13.41 -23.94 -31.13
C ILE A 276 -13.20 -25.41 -30.76
N LYS A 277 -14.15 -26.07 -30.10
CA LYS A 277 -14.05 -27.49 -29.74
C LYS A 277 -13.94 -28.43 -30.92
N VAL A 278 -14.64 -28.14 -32.02
CA VAL A 278 -14.57 -28.95 -33.25
C VAL A 278 -13.18 -28.92 -33.88
N ARG A 279 -12.45 -27.77 -33.78
CA ARG A 279 -11.09 -27.66 -34.30
C ARG A 279 -10.05 -28.34 -33.41
N GLU A 280 -10.20 -28.29 -32.08
CA GLU A 280 -9.33 -29.06 -31.17
C GLU A 280 -9.46 -30.57 -31.38
N GLY A 281 -10.65 -31.06 -31.68
CA GLY A 281 -10.90 -32.47 -32.05
C GLY A 281 -10.33 -32.89 -33.43
N LEU A 282 -9.99 -31.93 -34.31
CA LEU A 282 -9.42 -32.21 -35.64
C LEU A 282 -7.86 -32.13 -35.64
N ILE A 283 -7.26 -31.65 -34.60
CA ILE A 283 -5.76 -31.59 -34.45
C ILE A 283 -5.21 -32.84 -33.73
N THR A 284 -6.08 -33.74 -33.27
CA THR A 284 -5.72 -35.00 -32.58
C THR A 284 -5.84 -36.25 -33.47
N ILE A 285 -5.50 -36.11 -34.77
CA ILE A 285 -5.32 -37.26 -35.67
C ILE A 285 -3.99 -37.14 -36.39
#